data_390f2f7fc7702c0b4c44453eb100531b
#
_entry.id   390f2f7fc7702c0b4c44453eb100531b
#
_cell.length_a   1.000
_cell.length_b   1.000
_cell.length_c   1.000
_cell.angle_alpha   90.00
_cell.angle_beta   90.00
_cell.angle_gamma   90.00
#
_symmetry.space_group_name_H-M   'P 1'
#
loop_
_entity.id
_entity.type
_entity.pdbx_description
1 polymer ?
#
loop_
_entity_poly.entity_id
_entity_poly.type
_entity_poly.pdbx_seq_one_letter_code
_entity_poly.pdbx_strand_id
1 'polypeptide(L)'
;MHHYLPILLQIALVYLIALISPGPNFFMITQLSLAGRRGLGAASALGVGTGSTVWASLAMLGFATVLQRIDWLYNGIRIAGAIYLVWFGIKLVWASTKRGETIVVNVETPPAMRGAHFRAWRTGMLTCLTNPKSCAFWTSIFATLFPAHPPLWFYGVALAMIGMMSVGWYGSVALMFATERTQRGYRRLRRPIDGVCGALLVGLGAKLAAES
;
A
#
# COMPACT_ATOMS: atom_id res chain seq x y z
N MET A 1 -26.73 3.55 -0.47
CA MET A 1 -25.42 4.11 -0.87
C MET A 1 -24.76 4.94 0.23
N HIS A 2 -25.52 5.74 1.03
CA HIS A 2 -24.93 6.62 2.04
C HIS A 2 -24.10 5.93 3.13
N HIS A 3 -24.41 4.69 3.52
CA HIS A 3 -23.66 3.95 4.55
C HIS A 3 -22.28 3.43 4.09
N TYR A 4 -22.08 3.21 2.79
CA TYR A 4 -20.82 2.65 2.28
C TYR A 4 -19.80 3.72 1.91
N LEU A 5 -20.22 4.96 1.65
CA LEU A 5 -19.30 6.05 1.30
C LEU A 5 -18.30 6.36 2.42
N PRO A 6 -18.68 6.47 3.70
CA PRO A 6 -17.71 6.67 4.77
C PRO A 6 -16.68 5.56 4.86
N ILE A 7 -17.08 4.30 4.61
CA ILE A 7 -16.16 3.15 4.62
C ILE A 7 -15.16 3.24 3.47
N LEU A 8 -15.61 3.54 2.25
CA LEU A 8 -14.71 3.75 1.12
C LEU A 8 -13.73 4.90 1.36
N LEU A 9 -14.19 6.01 1.96
CA LEU A 9 -13.33 7.12 2.33
C LEU A 9 -12.30 6.74 3.39
N GLN A 10 -12.67 5.95 4.39
CA GLN A 10 -11.73 5.44 5.39
C GLN A 10 -10.68 4.52 4.76
N ILE A 11 -11.10 3.59 3.90
CA ILE A 11 -10.18 2.71 3.15
C ILE A 11 -9.23 3.56 2.30
N ALA A 12 -9.76 4.56 1.56
CA ALA A 12 -8.96 5.45 0.73
C ALA A 12 -7.94 6.24 1.55
N LEU A 13 -8.35 6.82 2.69
CA LEU A 13 -7.48 7.60 3.56
C LEU A 13 -6.34 6.74 4.13
N VAL A 14 -6.67 5.57 4.68
CA VAL A 14 -5.68 4.67 5.26
C VAL A 14 -4.75 4.12 4.18
N TYR A 15 -5.27 3.83 3.00
CA TYR A 15 -4.46 3.39 1.87
C TYR A 15 -3.53 4.51 1.37
N LEU A 16 -4.00 5.75 1.29
CA LEU A 16 -3.17 6.89 0.93
C LEU A 16 -1.99 7.06 1.90
N ILE A 17 -2.23 6.93 3.19
CA ILE A 17 -1.19 6.95 4.23
C ILE A 17 -0.14 5.86 3.97
N ALA A 18 -0.59 4.64 3.67
CA ALA A 18 0.30 3.52 3.37
C ALA A 18 1.08 3.70 2.08
N LEU A 19 0.48 4.31 1.04
CA LEU A 19 1.13 4.62 -0.24
C LEU A 19 2.25 5.65 -0.08
N ILE A 20 1.99 6.72 0.68
CA ILE A 20 2.95 7.81 0.90
C ILE A 20 4.15 7.32 1.72
N SER A 21 3.94 6.38 2.63
CA SER A 21 5.02 5.79 3.44
C SER A 21 5.96 4.96 2.56
N PRO A 22 7.26 5.32 2.50
CA PRO A 22 8.22 4.66 1.62
C PRO A 22 8.44 3.20 2.01
N GLY A 23 8.42 2.34 1.01
CA GLY A 23 8.64 0.90 1.15
C GLY A 23 9.30 0.32 -0.10
N PRO A 24 9.47 -1.01 -0.20
CA PRO A 24 10.12 -1.67 -1.34
C PRO A 24 9.58 -1.22 -2.71
N ASN A 25 8.25 -1.11 -2.86
CA ASN A 25 7.61 -0.66 -4.10
C ASN A 25 8.06 0.76 -4.50
N PHE A 26 8.10 1.68 -3.52
CA PHE A 26 8.53 3.06 -3.73
C PHE A 26 10.00 3.13 -4.15
N PHE A 27 10.88 2.41 -3.45
CA PHE A 27 12.32 2.44 -3.76
C PHE A 27 12.62 1.84 -5.12
N MET A 28 11.99 0.73 -5.50
CA MET A 28 12.16 0.13 -6.82
C MET A 28 11.79 1.12 -7.93
N ILE A 29 10.64 1.78 -7.84
CA ILE A 29 10.18 2.73 -8.86
C ILE A 29 11.09 3.95 -8.93
N THR A 30 11.48 4.50 -7.78
CA THR A 30 12.40 5.66 -7.73
C THR A 30 13.77 5.34 -8.33
N GLN A 31 14.31 4.15 -8.11
CA GLN A 31 15.59 3.73 -8.70
C GLN A 31 15.51 3.64 -10.22
N LEU A 32 14.44 3.04 -10.79
CA LEU A 32 14.23 3.00 -12.23
C LEU A 32 14.13 4.41 -12.83
N SER A 33 13.45 5.31 -12.13
CA SER A 33 13.25 6.69 -12.59
C SER A 33 14.56 7.50 -12.56
N LEU A 34 15.40 7.31 -11.52
CA LEU A 34 16.74 7.92 -11.44
C LEU A 34 17.70 7.41 -12.50
N ALA A 35 17.61 6.14 -12.85
CA ALA A 35 18.39 5.58 -13.95
C ALA A 35 17.97 6.11 -15.33
N GLY A 36 17.11 7.16 -15.38
CA GLY A 36 16.60 7.76 -16.62
C GLY A 36 15.51 6.94 -17.32
N ARG A 37 15.04 5.84 -16.69
CA ARG A 37 14.09 4.87 -17.29
C ARG A 37 12.67 5.10 -16.81
N ARG A 38 12.15 6.32 -16.95
CA ARG A 38 10.79 6.71 -16.49
C ARG A 38 9.69 5.79 -17.03
N GLY A 39 9.80 5.35 -18.30
CA GLY A 39 8.82 4.43 -18.90
C GLY A 39 8.79 3.07 -18.21
N LEU A 40 9.94 2.54 -17.79
CA LEU A 40 10.01 1.30 -17.00
C LEU A 40 9.51 1.52 -15.58
N GLY A 41 9.78 2.68 -14.98
CA GLY A 41 9.19 3.08 -13.71
C GLY A 41 7.66 3.13 -13.76
N ALA A 42 7.09 3.71 -14.82
CA ALA A 42 5.65 3.75 -15.05
C ALA A 42 5.06 2.34 -15.27
N ALA A 43 5.73 1.49 -16.05
CA ALA A 43 5.32 0.08 -16.23
C ALA A 43 5.35 -0.70 -14.90
N SER A 44 6.38 -0.47 -14.07
CA SER A 44 6.44 -1.05 -12.71
C SER A 44 5.34 -0.51 -11.80
N ALA A 45 4.97 0.77 -11.93
CA ALA A 45 3.85 1.37 -11.19
C ALA A 45 2.51 0.69 -11.53
N LEU A 46 2.28 0.40 -12.82
CA LEU A 46 1.14 -0.41 -13.27
C LEU A 46 1.19 -1.81 -12.66
N GLY A 47 2.37 -2.43 -12.60
CA GLY A 47 2.56 -3.73 -11.96
C GLY A 47 2.23 -3.72 -10.47
N VAL A 48 2.70 -2.70 -9.73
CA VAL A 48 2.37 -2.52 -8.32
C VAL A 48 0.86 -2.31 -8.13
N GLY A 49 0.21 -1.51 -9.01
CA GLY A 49 -1.24 -1.33 -9.01
C GLY A 49 -1.97 -2.65 -9.18
N THR A 50 -1.56 -3.46 -10.16
CA THR A 50 -2.09 -4.83 -10.36
C THR A 50 -1.91 -5.69 -9.11
N GLY A 51 -0.71 -5.72 -8.53
CA GLY A 51 -0.42 -6.47 -7.30
C GLY A 51 -1.26 -6.02 -6.10
N SER A 52 -1.48 -4.70 -5.96
CA SER A 52 -2.35 -4.15 -4.90
C SER A 52 -3.80 -4.57 -5.08
N THR A 53 -4.31 -4.55 -6.32
CA THR A 53 -5.67 -5.00 -6.63
C THR A 53 -5.82 -6.50 -6.38
N VAL A 54 -4.82 -7.32 -6.73
CA VAL A 54 -4.81 -8.76 -6.44
C VAL A 54 -4.86 -9.01 -4.93
N TRP A 55 -4.01 -8.33 -4.14
CA TRP A 55 -4.03 -8.45 -2.67
C TRP A 55 -5.39 -8.05 -2.09
N ALA A 56 -5.94 -6.92 -2.55
CA ALA A 56 -7.25 -6.46 -2.12
C ALA A 56 -8.36 -7.48 -2.47
N SER A 57 -8.33 -8.04 -3.68
CA SER A 57 -9.29 -9.08 -4.10
C SER A 57 -9.19 -10.33 -3.23
N LEU A 58 -7.96 -10.83 -2.97
CA LEU A 58 -7.73 -12.00 -2.13
C LEU A 58 -8.21 -11.75 -0.69
N ALA A 59 -7.94 -10.57 -0.14
CA ALA A 59 -8.38 -10.22 1.19
C ALA A 59 -9.91 -10.11 1.27
N MET A 60 -10.56 -9.49 0.28
CA MET A 60 -12.03 -9.38 0.21
C MET A 60 -12.69 -10.75 0.12
N LEU A 61 -12.21 -11.63 -0.77
CA LEU A 61 -12.76 -12.97 -0.97
C LEU A 61 -12.51 -13.86 0.25
N GLY A 62 -11.31 -13.82 0.81
CA GLY A 62 -10.94 -14.55 2.02
C GLY A 62 -11.80 -14.15 3.21
N PHE A 63 -12.03 -12.83 3.37
CA PHE A 63 -12.84 -12.29 4.44
C PHE A 63 -14.32 -12.70 4.32
N ALA A 64 -14.90 -12.57 3.11
CA ALA A 64 -16.29 -12.97 2.88
C ALA A 64 -16.53 -14.45 3.23
N THR A 65 -15.55 -15.31 2.96
CA THR A 65 -15.63 -16.75 3.26
C THR A 65 -15.53 -17.05 4.76
N VAL A 66 -14.63 -16.35 5.46
CA VAL A 66 -14.41 -16.54 6.91
C VAL A 66 -15.59 -16.02 7.72
N LEU A 67 -16.12 -14.83 7.37
CA LEU A 67 -17.30 -14.22 8.00
C LEU A 67 -18.53 -15.13 8.02
N GLN A 68 -18.70 -15.94 6.95
CA GLN A 68 -19.88 -16.79 6.80
C GLN A 68 -19.80 -18.11 7.58
N ARG A 69 -18.63 -18.47 8.14
CA ARG A 69 -18.39 -19.81 8.66
C ARG A 69 -17.83 -19.88 10.07
N ILE A 70 -17.09 -18.87 10.56
CA ILE A 70 -16.30 -19.04 11.79
C ILE A 70 -16.14 -17.67 12.51
N ASP A 71 -17.08 -17.37 13.44
CA ASP A 71 -17.11 -16.08 14.17
C ASP A 71 -15.84 -15.82 15.01
N TRP A 72 -15.29 -16.83 15.69
CA TRP A 72 -14.09 -16.66 16.49
C TRP A 72 -12.86 -16.34 15.65
N LEU A 73 -12.77 -16.91 14.44
CA LEU A 73 -11.67 -16.65 13.51
C LEU A 73 -11.76 -15.22 12.94
N TYR A 74 -12.98 -14.75 12.65
CA TYR A 74 -13.22 -13.37 12.25
C TYR A 74 -12.73 -12.38 13.30
N ASN A 75 -13.16 -12.55 14.56
CA ASN A 75 -12.73 -11.68 15.65
C ASN A 75 -11.19 -11.76 15.88
N GLY A 76 -10.61 -12.94 15.78
CA GLY A 76 -9.16 -13.13 15.89
C GLY A 76 -8.38 -12.38 14.81
N ILE A 77 -8.83 -12.46 13.55
CA ILE A 77 -8.19 -11.75 12.44
C ILE A 77 -8.38 -10.23 12.58
N ARG A 78 -9.55 -9.77 13.03
CA ARG A 78 -9.85 -8.35 13.26
C ARG A 78 -8.93 -7.75 14.33
N ILE A 79 -8.77 -8.43 15.47
CA ILE A 79 -7.87 -8.01 16.53
C ILE A 79 -6.40 -8.02 16.04
N ALA A 80 -5.97 -9.09 15.36
CA ALA A 80 -4.63 -9.16 14.78
C ALA A 80 -4.38 -8.02 13.77
N GLY A 81 -5.38 -7.67 12.96
CA GLY A 81 -5.33 -6.54 12.04
C GLY A 81 -5.16 -5.19 12.75
N ALA A 82 -5.93 -4.96 13.81
CA ALA A 82 -5.83 -3.75 14.63
C ALA A 82 -4.44 -3.64 15.29
N ILE A 83 -3.95 -4.74 15.88
CA ILE A 83 -2.60 -4.81 16.47
C ILE A 83 -1.53 -4.52 15.41
N TYR A 84 -1.66 -5.07 14.21
CA TYR A 84 -0.73 -4.80 13.12
C TYR A 84 -0.72 -3.31 12.72
N LEU A 85 -1.87 -2.65 12.63
CA LEU A 85 -1.95 -1.23 12.32
C LEU A 85 -1.26 -0.37 13.37
N VAL A 86 -1.47 -0.69 14.67
CA VAL A 86 -0.77 -0.02 15.78
C VAL A 86 0.73 -0.26 15.68
N TRP A 87 1.17 -1.50 15.53
CA TRP A 87 2.59 -1.84 15.40
C TRP A 87 3.24 -1.13 14.21
N PHE A 88 2.59 -1.15 13.06
CA PHE A 88 3.09 -0.50 11.85
C PHE A 88 3.14 1.03 12.01
N GLY A 89 2.13 1.62 12.65
CA GLY A 89 2.11 3.04 12.99
C GLY A 89 3.25 3.43 13.93
N ILE A 90 3.48 2.66 15.00
CA ILE A 90 4.62 2.85 15.91
C ILE A 90 5.96 2.76 15.18
N LYS A 91 6.10 1.77 14.27
CA LYS A 91 7.30 1.61 13.44
C LYS A 91 7.56 2.83 12.56
N LEU A 92 6.52 3.44 12.00
CA LEU A 92 6.64 4.68 11.21
C LEU A 92 7.05 5.88 12.09
N VAL A 93 6.42 6.04 13.25
CA VAL A 93 6.82 7.10 14.22
C VAL A 93 8.28 6.91 14.61
N TRP A 94 8.70 5.69 14.92
CA TRP A 94 10.09 5.42 15.26
C TRP A 94 11.06 5.67 14.10
N ALA A 95 10.68 5.31 12.87
CA ALA A 95 11.46 5.61 11.68
C ALA A 95 11.61 7.13 11.43
N SER A 96 10.62 7.93 11.84
CA SER A 96 10.69 9.39 11.74
C SER A 96 11.77 10.01 12.63
N THR A 97 12.14 9.35 13.73
CA THR A 97 13.17 9.81 14.67
C THR A 97 14.59 9.40 14.27
N LYS A 98 14.74 8.33 13.46
CA LYS A 98 16.06 7.84 13.02
C LYS A 98 16.62 8.61 11.82
N ARG A 99 17.95 8.85 11.84
CA ARG A 99 18.67 9.40 10.68
C ARG A 99 19.07 8.27 9.72
N GLY A 100 18.42 8.23 8.54
CA GLY A 100 19.10 7.85 7.32
C GLY A 100 19.38 6.37 7.04
N GLU A 101 18.43 5.44 7.19
CA GLU A 101 18.54 4.17 6.46
C GLU A 101 17.84 4.31 5.10
N THR A 102 18.63 4.47 4.05
CA THR A 102 18.15 4.31 2.68
C THR A 102 18.12 2.82 2.39
N ILE A 103 16.93 2.23 2.30
CA ILE A 103 16.80 0.85 1.80
C ILE A 103 17.23 0.89 0.33
N VAL A 104 18.44 0.39 0.06
CA VAL A 104 18.91 0.19 -1.31
C VAL A 104 18.32 -1.13 -1.77
N VAL A 105 17.28 -1.07 -2.57
CA VAL A 105 16.80 -2.25 -3.30
C VAL A 105 17.66 -2.31 -4.55
N ASN A 106 18.56 -3.29 -4.65
CA ASN A 106 19.30 -3.55 -5.87
C ASN A 106 18.30 -4.01 -6.94
N VAL A 107 17.86 -3.07 -7.77
CA VAL A 107 17.08 -3.39 -8.96
C VAL A 107 18.10 -3.62 -10.08
N GLU A 108 18.28 -4.88 -10.45
CA GLU A 108 18.97 -5.20 -11.70
C GLU A 108 18.20 -4.47 -12.82
N THR A 109 18.86 -3.47 -13.40
CA THR A 109 18.25 -2.69 -14.49
C THR A 109 18.29 -3.56 -15.76
N PRO A 110 17.14 -4.06 -16.24
CA PRO A 110 17.12 -4.86 -17.46
C PRO A 110 17.70 -4.03 -18.62
N PRO A 111 18.55 -4.62 -19.48
CA PRO A 111 18.99 -3.93 -20.69
C PRO A 111 17.76 -3.55 -21.54
N ALA A 112 17.95 -2.57 -22.44
CA ALA A 112 16.90 -2.09 -23.36
C ALA A 112 16.61 -3.20 -24.40
N MET A 113 15.84 -4.22 -24.00
CA MET A 113 15.46 -5.38 -24.81
C MET A 113 13.97 -5.33 -25.13
N ARG A 114 13.57 -6.00 -26.23
CA ARG A 114 12.14 -6.27 -26.53
C ARG A 114 11.46 -6.85 -25.28
N GLY A 115 10.32 -6.29 -24.88
CA GLY A 115 9.59 -6.73 -23.68
C GLY A 115 10.06 -6.13 -22.34
N ALA A 116 10.93 -5.12 -22.32
CA ALA A 116 11.41 -4.47 -21.09
C ALA A 116 10.26 -3.92 -20.23
N HIS A 117 9.23 -3.32 -20.84
CA HIS A 117 8.06 -2.80 -20.12
C HIS A 117 7.25 -3.92 -19.46
N PHE A 118 7.05 -5.05 -20.14
CA PHE A 118 6.36 -6.20 -19.55
C PHE A 118 7.15 -6.80 -18.38
N ARG A 119 8.48 -6.90 -18.51
CA ARG A 119 9.33 -7.34 -17.39
C ARG A 119 9.24 -6.38 -16.22
N ALA A 120 9.28 -5.07 -16.47
CA ALA A 120 9.15 -4.05 -15.43
C ALA A 120 7.78 -4.13 -14.74
N TRP A 121 6.69 -4.29 -15.50
CA TRP A 121 5.35 -4.53 -14.96
C TRP A 121 5.33 -5.80 -14.07
N ARG A 122 5.83 -6.91 -14.57
CA ARG A 122 5.90 -8.18 -13.81
C ARG A 122 6.72 -8.02 -12.52
N THR A 123 7.87 -7.35 -12.60
CA THR A 123 8.70 -7.06 -11.42
C THR A 123 7.95 -6.21 -10.41
N GLY A 124 7.25 -5.16 -10.86
CA GLY A 124 6.40 -4.33 -9.99
C GLY A 124 5.31 -5.14 -9.28
N MET A 125 4.62 -5.97 -10.04
CA MET A 125 3.57 -6.86 -9.50
C MET A 125 4.14 -7.85 -8.48
N LEU A 126 5.22 -8.55 -8.82
CA LEU A 126 5.84 -9.52 -7.93
C LEU A 126 6.40 -8.85 -6.67
N THR A 127 7.07 -7.70 -6.80
CA THR A 127 7.53 -6.93 -5.65
C THR A 127 6.38 -6.56 -4.71
N CYS A 128 5.22 -6.17 -5.24
CA CYS A 128 4.05 -5.88 -4.42
C CYS A 128 3.49 -7.15 -3.76
N LEU A 129 3.40 -8.25 -4.50
CA LEU A 129 2.85 -9.52 -4.01
C LEU A 129 3.75 -10.19 -2.95
N THR A 130 5.05 -10.07 -3.08
CA THR A 130 6.01 -10.61 -2.10
C THR A 130 6.33 -9.64 -0.97
N ASN A 131 5.79 -8.41 -1.01
CA ASN A 131 6.03 -7.41 0.01
C ASN A 131 5.22 -7.71 1.28
N PRO A 132 5.88 -8.06 2.41
CA PRO A 132 5.18 -8.37 3.65
C PRO A 132 4.36 -7.19 4.19
N LYS A 133 4.79 -5.94 3.89
CA LYS A 133 4.03 -4.73 4.21
C LYS A 133 2.68 -4.74 3.48
N SER A 134 2.65 -5.09 2.19
CA SER A 134 1.41 -5.12 1.40
C SER A 134 0.47 -6.22 1.88
N CYS A 135 1.01 -7.43 2.12
CA CYS A 135 0.25 -8.56 2.63
C CYS A 135 -0.44 -8.22 3.97
N ALA A 136 0.34 -7.82 4.94
CA ALA A 136 -0.18 -7.51 6.28
C ALA A 136 -1.12 -6.30 6.28
N PHE A 137 -0.82 -5.27 5.47
CA PHE A 137 -1.67 -4.09 5.31
C PHE A 137 -3.06 -4.47 4.78
N TRP A 138 -3.12 -5.20 3.67
CA TRP A 138 -4.39 -5.55 3.05
C TRP A 138 -5.21 -6.48 3.95
N THR A 139 -4.58 -7.47 4.56
CA THR A 139 -5.24 -8.35 5.53
C THR A 139 -5.84 -7.54 6.67
N SER A 140 -5.08 -6.60 7.25
CA SER A 140 -5.54 -5.77 8.36
C SER A 140 -6.69 -4.84 8.00
N ILE A 141 -6.58 -4.14 6.86
CA ILE A 141 -7.62 -3.18 6.40
C ILE A 141 -8.94 -3.90 6.17
N PHE A 142 -8.91 -5.05 5.49
CA PHE A 142 -10.15 -5.77 5.23
C PHE A 142 -10.72 -6.44 6.47
N ALA A 143 -9.86 -6.86 7.41
CA ALA A 143 -10.30 -7.36 8.69
C ALA A 143 -11.04 -6.34 9.55
N THR A 144 -10.66 -5.08 9.44
CA THR A 144 -11.12 -4.03 10.37
C THR A 144 -12.16 -3.09 9.78
N LEU A 145 -12.07 -2.78 8.49
CA LEU A 145 -12.91 -1.76 7.85
C LEU A 145 -13.92 -2.34 6.85
N PHE A 146 -13.78 -3.61 6.47
CA PHE A 146 -14.65 -4.16 5.43
C PHE A 146 -16.00 -4.55 6.00
N PRO A 147 -17.14 -4.16 5.36
CA PRO A 147 -18.46 -4.52 5.84
C PRO A 147 -18.71 -6.03 5.72
N ALA A 148 -19.52 -6.59 6.64
CA ALA A 148 -19.81 -8.02 6.67
C ALA A 148 -20.56 -8.49 5.40
N HIS A 149 -21.48 -7.69 4.87
CA HIS A 149 -22.33 -8.04 3.72
C HIS A 149 -22.40 -6.88 2.72
N PRO A 150 -21.29 -6.56 2.01
CA PRO A 150 -21.32 -5.47 1.07
C PRO A 150 -22.03 -5.90 -0.23
N PRO A 151 -22.75 -4.98 -0.89
CA PRO A 151 -23.32 -5.25 -2.20
C PRO A 151 -22.22 -5.42 -3.27
N LEU A 152 -22.52 -6.13 -4.34
CA LEU A 152 -21.55 -6.48 -5.38
C LEU A 152 -20.85 -5.25 -5.99
N TRP A 153 -21.55 -4.14 -6.16
CA TRP A 153 -20.99 -2.90 -6.68
C TRP A 153 -19.86 -2.33 -5.79
N PHE A 154 -19.95 -2.56 -4.45
CA PHE A 154 -18.95 -2.07 -3.50
C PHE A 154 -17.57 -2.69 -3.76
N TYR A 155 -17.53 -4.00 -4.08
CA TYR A 155 -16.28 -4.67 -4.44
C TYR A 155 -15.64 -4.02 -5.68
N GLY A 156 -16.43 -3.79 -6.73
CA GLY A 156 -15.95 -3.17 -7.96
C GLY A 156 -15.41 -1.75 -7.73
N VAL A 157 -16.15 -0.93 -6.99
CA VAL A 157 -15.74 0.45 -6.67
C VAL A 157 -14.48 0.46 -5.81
N ALA A 158 -14.42 -0.39 -4.77
CA ALA A 158 -13.25 -0.48 -3.91
C ALA A 158 -12.00 -0.92 -4.69
N LEU A 159 -12.08 -1.95 -5.53
CA LEU A 159 -10.97 -2.42 -6.35
C LEU A 159 -10.52 -1.38 -7.37
N ALA A 160 -11.45 -0.71 -8.05
CA ALA A 160 -11.14 0.37 -8.98
C ALA A 160 -10.44 1.53 -8.27
N MET A 161 -10.95 1.95 -7.11
CA MET A 161 -10.35 2.99 -6.28
C MET A 161 -8.92 2.63 -5.86
N ILE A 162 -8.70 1.42 -5.36
CA ILE A 162 -7.38 0.92 -4.94
C ILE A 162 -6.40 0.91 -6.12
N GLY A 163 -6.81 0.37 -7.26
CA GLY A 163 -6.00 0.33 -8.47
C GLY A 163 -5.63 1.73 -8.96
N MET A 164 -6.61 2.62 -9.06
CA MET A 164 -6.38 4.01 -9.50
C MET A 164 -5.47 4.78 -8.53
N MET A 165 -5.68 4.66 -7.23
CA MET A 165 -4.82 5.31 -6.23
C MET A 165 -3.39 4.79 -6.30
N SER A 166 -3.21 3.47 -6.43
CA SER A 166 -1.89 2.85 -6.55
C SER A 166 -1.15 3.31 -7.79
N VAL A 167 -1.79 3.19 -8.95
CA VAL A 167 -1.22 3.60 -10.24
C VAL A 167 -0.96 5.10 -10.27
N GLY A 168 -1.89 5.91 -9.78
CA GLY A 168 -1.76 7.36 -9.71
C GLY A 168 -0.58 7.79 -8.84
N TRP A 169 -0.47 7.23 -7.63
CA TRP A 169 0.65 7.54 -6.73
C TRP A 169 1.99 7.07 -7.29
N TYR A 170 2.14 5.79 -7.61
CA TYR A 170 3.41 5.26 -8.10
C TYR A 170 3.77 5.74 -9.50
N GLY A 171 2.79 6.04 -10.34
CA GLY A 171 3.00 6.71 -11.62
C GLY A 171 3.55 8.13 -11.44
N SER A 172 2.99 8.90 -10.50
CA SER A 172 3.51 10.22 -10.13
C SER A 172 4.94 10.13 -9.60
N VAL A 173 5.23 9.15 -8.75
CA VAL A 173 6.59 8.86 -8.26
C VAL A 173 7.52 8.57 -9.43
N ALA A 174 7.13 7.73 -10.39
CA ALA A 174 7.93 7.40 -11.57
C ALA A 174 8.29 8.64 -12.41
N LEU A 175 7.37 9.58 -12.53
CA LEU A 175 7.57 10.80 -13.34
C LEU A 175 8.35 11.88 -12.57
N MET A 176 8.01 12.12 -11.31
CA MET A 176 8.55 13.22 -10.50
C MET A 176 9.94 12.92 -9.93
N PHE A 177 10.22 11.66 -9.55
CA PHE A 177 11.48 11.30 -8.89
C PHE A 177 12.63 11.01 -9.85
N ALA A 178 12.53 11.45 -11.09
CA ALA A 178 13.59 11.32 -12.08
C ALA A 178 14.75 12.32 -11.87
N THR A 179 14.65 13.22 -10.89
CA THR A 179 15.71 14.19 -10.58
C THR A 179 16.16 14.07 -9.12
N GLU A 180 17.47 14.25 -8.90
CA GLU A 180 18.04 14.27 -7.55
C GLU A 180 17.45 15.38 -6.66
N ARG A 181 17.03 16.51 -7.28
CA ARG A 181 16.42 17.64 -6.56
C ARG A 181 15.12 17.21 -5.89
N THR A 182 14.25 16.53 -6.62
CA THR A 182 12.97 16.03 -6.10
C THR A 182 13.19 15.01 -4.99
N GLN A 183 14.18 14.12 -5.16
CA GLN A 183 14.51 13.13 -4.11
C GLN A 183 15.07 13.79 -2.85
N ARG A 184 15.91 14.82 -2.98
CA ARG A 184 16.41 15.58 -1.82
C ARG A 184 15.27 16.27 -1.08
N GLY A 185 14.31 16.86 -1.80
CA GLY A 185 13.09 17.43 -1.23
C GLY A 185 12.28 16.40 -0.46
N TYR A 186 12.01 15.26 -1.09
CA TYR A 186 11.27 14.17 -0.44
C TYR A 186 11.98 13.60 0.79
N ARG A 187 13.30 13.40 0.76
CA ARG A 187 14.08 12.95 1.92
C ARG A 187 13.94 13.87 3.13
N ARG A 188 13.78 15.18 2.91
CA ARG A 188 13.54 16.16 4.00
C ARG A 188 12.13 16.03 4.58
N LEU A 189 11.13 15.80 3.72
CA LEU A 189 9.72 15.68 4.09
C LEU A 189 9.34 14.29 4.61
N ARG A 190 10.15 13.27 4.35
CA ARG A 190 9.88 11.88 4.73
C ARG A 190 9.61 11.73 6.23
N ARG A 191 10.42 12.37 7.07
CA ARG A 191 10.30 12.26 8.55
C ARG A 191 8.98 12.77 9.08
N PRO A 192 8.58 14.05 8.81
CA PRO A 192 7.27 14.52 9.25
C PRO A 192 6.13 13.69 8.66
N ILE A 193 6.25 13.24 7.39
CA ILE A 193 5.26 12.35 6.76
C ILE A 193 5.15 11.04 7.55
N ASP A 194 6.27 10.33 7.78
CA ASP A 194 6.27 9.06 8.52
C ASP A 194 5.73 9.24 9.94
N GLY A 195 6.05 10.34 10.62
CA GLY A 195 5.55 10.66 11.95
C GLY A 195 4.03 10.87 11.99
N VAL A 196 3.51 11.72 11.11
CA VAL A 196 2.05 11.98 10.99
C VAL A 196 1.30 10.72 10.57
N CYS A 197 1.77 10.03 9.53
CA CYS A 197 1.16 8.80 9.04
C CYS A 197 1.16 7.71 10.14
N GLY A 198 2.26 7.57 10.88
CA GLY A 198 2.36 6.62 11.97
C GLY A 198 1.37 6.93 13.10
N ALA A 199 1.26 8.19 13.52
CA ALA A 199 0.31 8.61 14.55
C ALA A 199 -1.14 8.35 14.15
N LEU A 200 -1.51 8.65 12.89
CA LEU A 200 -2.85 8.36 12.37
C LEU A 200 -3.18 6.87 12.35
N LEU A 201 -2.21 6.01 11.97
CA LEU A 201 -2.40 4.56 11.96
C LEU A 201 -2.51 3.99 13.38
N VAL A 202 -1.73 4.49 14.34
CA VAL A 202 -1.87 4.11 15.76
C VAL A 202 -3.25 4.48 16.29
N GLY A 203 -3.70 5.72 16.04
CA GLY A 203 -5.03 6.18 16.46
C GLY A 203 -6.16 5.33 15.87
N LEU A 204 -6.08 5.02 14.58
CA LEU A 204 -7.06 4.15 13.91
C LEU A 204 -7.05 2.74 14.48
N GLY A 205 -5.87 2.13 14.61
CA GLY A 205 -5.75 0.76 15.13
C GLY A 205 -6.23 0.66 16.58
N ALA A 206 -5.94 1.65 17.42
CA ALA A 206 -6.44 1.72 18.79
C ALA A 206 -7.96 1.85 18.85
N LYS A 207 -8.56 2.72 18.01
CA LYS A 207 -10.01 2.85 17.88
C LYS A 207 -10.67 1.52 17.49
N LEU A 208 -10.13 0.86 16.47
CA LEU A 208 -10.66 -0.42 15.98
C LEU A 208 -10.53 -1.56 17.00
N ALA A 209 -9.46 -1.57 17.80
CA ALA A 209 -9.29 -2.51 18.91
C ALA A 209 -10.30 -2.27 20.04
N ALA A 210 -10.67 -1.02 20.29
CA ALA A 210 -11.66 -0.67 21.33
C ALA A 210 -13.10 -0.99 20.92
N GLU A 211 -13.40 -1.07 19.61
CA GLU A 211 -14.71 -1.38 19.05
C GLU A 211 -14.88 -2.90 18.76
N SER A 212 -13.87 -3.72 19.08
CA SER A 212 -13.86 -5.18 18.87
C SER A 212 -14.22 -5.92 20.12
#